data_1b6c7159616bbe08356681ab51f02ad6
#
_entry.id   1b6c7159616bbe08356681ab51f02ad6
#
_cell.length_a   1.000
_cell.length_b   1.000
_cell.length_c   1.000
_cell.angle_alpha   90.00
_cell.angle_beta   90.00
_cell.angle_gamma   90.00
#
_symmetry.space_group_name_H-M   'P 1'
#
loop_
_entity.id
_entity.type
_entity.pdbx_description
1 polymer ?
#
loop_
_entity_poly.entity_id
_entity_poly.type
_entity_poly.pdbx_seq_one_letter_code
_entity_poly.pdbx_strand_id
1 'polypeptide(L)'
;MKQLLLTLLLITGIARATTGDNISGNWRCQTISYQQYGNNYLIFIDNTHWQHKEDGSLHGEGKLEVRIYSKNNPQARLYFDYASDGSWRQAGDKILLETIKPRLVLSNKTEAQVRPAAENIARDVNDKPQQTVASNIIYLGAHQLILEDRESHDFTRCRR
;
A
#
# COMPACT_ATOMS: atom_id res chain seq x y z
N MET A 1 23.86 -25.74 -64.35
CA MET A 1 24.02 -24.80 -63.19
C MET A 1 22.63 -24.41 -62.75
N LYS A 2 22.14 -25.05 -61.68
CA LYS A 2 20.85 -24.74 -61.07
C LYS A 2 21.11 -23.98 -59.76
N GLN A 3 20.75 -22.68 -59.71
CA GLN A 3 20.82 -21.90 -58.49
C GLN A 3 19.65 -22.26 -57.62
N LEU A 4 19.95 -22.80 -56.41
CA LEU A 4 19.01 -23.04 -55.36
C LEU A 4 18.83 -21.71 -54.58
N LEU A 5 17.68 -21.07 -54.76
CA LEU A 5 17.28 -19.92 -53.90
C LEU A 5 16.83 -20.47 -52.56
N LEU A 6 17.64 -20.24 -51.53
CA LEU A 6 17.33 -20.55 -50.15
C LEU A 6 16.53 -19.37 -49.58
N THR A 7 15.20 -19.50 -49.56
CA THR A 7 14.32 -18.50 -48.93
C THR A 7 14.39 -18.71 -47.42
N LEU A 8 15.13 -17.82 -46.75
CA LEU A 8 15.21 -17.77 -45.30
C LEU A 8 13.93 -17.12 -44.77
N LEU A 9 12.97 -17.95 -44.30
CA LEU A 9 11.79 -17.52 -43.56
C LEU A 9 12.26 -17.03 -42.18
N LEU A 10 12.43 -15.73 -42.04
CA LEU A 10 12.54 -15.04 -40.77
C LEU A 10 11.18 -15.12 -40.07
N ILE A 11 11.01 -16.14 -39.26
CA ILE A 11 9.93 -16.18 -38.28
C ILE A 11 10.28 -15.16 -37.21
N THR A 12 9.82 -13.93 -37.40
CA THR A 12 9.77 -12.94 -36.32
C THR A 12 8.73 -13.46 -35.32
N GLY A 13 9.21 -14.23 -34.36
CA GLY A 13 8.44 -14.53 -33.16
C GLY A 13 8.13 -13.18 -32.48
N ILE A 14 6.93 -12.67 -32.74
CA ILE A 14 6.32 -11.65 -31.90
C ILE A 14 6.17 -12.34 -30.56
N ALA A 15 7.16 -12.17 -29.68
CA ALA A 15 6.99 -12.42 -28.28
C ALA A 15 5.79 -11.54 -27.87
N ARG A 16 4.60 -12.15 -27.84
CA ARG A 16 3.50 -11.57 -27.07
C ARG A 16 4.08 -11.40 -25.67
N ALA A 17 4.39 -10.17 -25.33
CA ALA A 17 4.47 -9.82 -23.93
C ALA A 17 3.15 -10.33 -23.36
N THR A 18 3.23 -11.41 -22.60
CA THR A 18 2.17 -11.76 -21.67
C THR A 18 1.90 -10.44 -20.96
N THR A 19 0.67 -9.93 -21.04
CA THR A 19 0.22 -8.80 -20.25
C THR A 19 0.43 -9.24 -18.81
N GLY A 20 1.64 -9.01 -18.31
CA GLY A 20 2.00 -9.30 -16.93
C GLY A 20 1.00 -8.52 -16.10
N ASP A 21 0.41 -9.18 -15.13
CA ASP A 21 -0.49 -8.55 -14.21
C ASP A 21 0.18 -7.25 -13.73
N ASN A 22 -0.45 -6.11 -14.04
CA ASN A 22 0.12 -4.78 -13.82
C ASN A 22 -0.47 -4.22 -12.53
N ILE A 23 0.38 -3.64 -11.67
CA ILE A 23 -0.05 -2.98 -10.43
C ILE A 23 -0.87 -1.71 -10.76
N SER A 24 -0.67 -1.08 -11.94
CA SER A 24 -1.44 0.12 -12.28
C SER A 24 -2.95 -0.13 -12.21
N GLY A 25 -3.68 0.86 -11.72
CA GLY A 25 -5.13 0.84 -11.56
C GLY A 25 -5.58 1.14 -10.13
N ASN A 26 -6.84 0.87 -9.87
CA ASN A 26 -7.49 1.17 -8.60
C ASN A 26 -7.56 -0.09 -7.72
N TRP A 27 -7.11 0.03 -6.48
CA TRP A 27 -7.07 -1.05 -5.52
C TRP A 27 -7.74 -0.64 -4.20
N ARG A 28 -8.59 -1.50 -3.68
CA ARG A 28 -9.11 -1.39 -2.31
C ARG A 28 -8.27 -2.29 -1.43
N CYS A 29 -7.48 -1.69 -0.56
CA CYS A 29 -6.50 -2.37 0.26
C CYS A 29 -6.89 -2.37 1.73
N GLN A 30 -6.54 -3.44 2.42
CA GLN A 30 -6.61 -3.53 3.87
C GLN A 30 -5.28 -4.02 4.41
N THR A 31 -4.77 -3.30 5.41
CA THR A 31 -3.61 -3.70 6.20
C THR A 31 -4.02 -3.77 7.66
N ILE A 32 -3.58 -4.81 8.36
CA ILE A 32 -3.75 -4.92 9.82
C ILE A 32 -2.36 -5.13 10.38
N SER A 33 -1.90 -4.19 11.21
CA SER A 33 -0.61 -4.25 11.85
C SER A 33 -0.73 -4.16 13.37
N TYR A 34 0.28 -4.68 14.06
CA TYR A 34 0.33 -4.79 15.51
C TYR A 34 1.61 -4.17 16.03
N GLN A 35 1.48 -3.31 17.02
CA GLN A 35 2.63 -2.74 17.71
C GLN A 35 2.47 -2.85 19.21
N GLN A 36 3.54 -3.20 19.91
CA GLN A 36 3.60 -3.13 21.35
C GLN A 36 4.31 -1.85 21.77
N TYR A 37 3.65 -1.06 22.60
CA TYR A 37 4.23 0.16 23.16
C TYR A 37 4.12 0.13 24.68
N GLY A 38 5.19 -0.25 25.35
CA GLY A 38 5.20 -0.50 26.79
C GLY A 38 4.22 -1.61 27.17
N ASN A 39 3.26 -1.29 28.03
CA ASN A 39 2.20 -2.22 28.46
C ASN A 39 0.93 -2.17 27.57
N ASN A 40 0.97 -1.41 26.49
CA ASN A 40 -0.15 -1.26 25.57
C ASN A 40 0.11 -2.05 24.29
N TYR A 41 -0.96 -2.57 23.70
CA TYR A 41 -0.97 -3.14 22.35
C TYR A 41 -1.79 -2.22 21.45
N LEU A 42 -1.22 -1.85 20.33
CA LEU A 42 -1.85 -1.05 19.30
C LEU A 42 -2.17 -1.94 18.10
N ILE A 43 -3.41 -1.89 17.64
CA ILE A 43 -3.82 -2.53 16.40
C ILE A 43 -4.19 -1.42 15.44
N PHE A 44 -3.49 -1.35 14.31
CA PHE A 44 -3.80 -0.44 13.22
C PHE A 44 -4.58 -1.21 12.16
N ILE A 45 -5.74 -0.68 11.79
CA ILE A 45 -6.58 -1.23 10.74
C ILE A 45 -6.70 -0.14 9.67
N ASP A 46 -5.95 -0.29 8.60
CA ASP A 46 -5.97 0.61 7.45
C ASP A 46 -6.87 0.02 6.36
N ASN A 47 -7.81 0.83 5.89
CA ASN A 47 -8.66 0.52 4.74
C ASN A 47 -8.53 1.66 3.75
N THR A 48 -7.68 1.48 2.75
CA THR A 48 -7.29 2.52 1.81
C THR A 48 -7.66 2.14 0.38
N HIS A 49 -8.13 3.10 -0.35
CA HIS A 49 -8.30 3.03 -1.81
C HIS A 49 -7.06 3.64 -2.46
N TRP A 50 -6.26 2.83 -3.13
CA TRP A 50 -5.06 3.23 -3.84
C TRP A 50 -5.30 3.32 -5.34
N GLN A 51 -4.80 4.38 -5.94
CA GLN A 51 -4.75 4.57 -7.39
C GLN A 51 -3.29 4.65 -7.83
N HIS A 52 -2.81 3.57 -8.44
CA HIS A 52 -1.50 3.51 -9.09
C HIS A 52 -1.67 3.87 -10.56
N LYS A 53 -1.25 5.05 -10.97
CA LYS A 53 -1.38 5.49 -12.37
C LYS A 53 -0.20 5.01 -13.22
N GLU A 54 -0.41 4.84 -14.51
CA GLU A 54 0.61 4.38 -15.44
C GLU A 54 1.80 5.34 -15.57
N ASP A 55 1.61 6.62 -15.27
CA ASP A 55 2.66 7.64 -15.23
C ASP A 55 3.56 7.56 -13.99
N GLY A 56 3.33 6.58 -13.12
CA GLY A 56 4.07 6.40 -11.88
C GLY A 56 3.57 7.27 -10.72
N SER A 57 2.52 8.06 -10.89
CA SER A 57 1.90 8.77 -9.78
C SER A 57 1.03 7.86 -8.95
N LEU A 58 0.93 8.18 -7.66
CA LEU A 58 0.20 7.41 -6.66
C LEU A 58 -0.70 8.33 -5.86
N HIS A 59 -1.95 7.93 -5.69
CA HIS A 59 -2.89 8.58 -4.79
C HIS A 59 -3.57 7.55 -3.92
N GLY A 60 -3.69 7.84 -2.62
CA GLY A 60 -4.37 6.99 -1.65
C GLY A 60 -5.31 7.78 -0.77
N GLU A 61 -6.49 7.25 -0.53
CA GLU A 61 -7.44 7.81 0.43
C GLU A 61 -8.16 6.70 1.17
N GLY A 62 -8.52 6.93 2.44
CA GLY A 62 -9.17 5.89 3.21
C GLY A 62 -9.40 6.25 4.66
N LYS A 63 -9.42 5.21 5.47
CA LYS A 63 -9.71 5.29 6.90
C LYS A 63 -8.71 4.46 7.67
N LEU A 64 -8.15 5.06 8.71
CA LEU A 64 -7.31 4.39 9.68
C LEU A 64 -8.05 4.31 11.02
N GLU A 65 -8.22 3.11 11.55
CA GLU A 65 -8.67 2.86 12.92
C GLU A 65 -7.47 2.38 13.74
N VAL A 66 -7.25 3.00 14.89
CA VAL A 66 -6.25 2.56 15.86
C VAL A 66 -6.97 2.09 17.12
N ARG A 67 -6.77 0.85 17.48
CA ARG A 67 -7.30 0.26 18.72
C ARG A 67 -6.19 0.14 19.74
N ILE A 68 -6.43 0.68 20.91
CA ILE A 68 -5.47 0.67 22.02
C ILE A 68 -5.98 -0.29 23.09
N TYR A 69 -5.18 -1.29 23.40
CA TYR A 69 -5.45 -2.26 24.47
C TYR A 69 -4.44 -2.05 25.60
N SER A 70 -4.91 -1.82 26.80
CA SER A 70 -4.07 -1.71 28.00
C SER A 70 -4.55 -2.73 29.04
N LYS A 71 -3.60 -3.21 29.88
CA LYS A 71 -3.94 -4.12 30.99
C LYS A 71 -4.99 -3.55 31.95
N ASN A 72 -5.07 -2.23 32.08
CA ASN A 72 -5.84 -1.55 33.12
C ASN A 72 -6.93 -0.61 32.60
N ASN A 73 -7.11 -0.50 31.28
CA ASN A 73 -8.08 0.42 30.68
C ASN A 73 -8.92 -0.25 29.59
N PRO A 74 -10.19 0.15 29.47
CA PRO A 74 -11.03 -0.28 28.37
C PRO A 74 -10.42 0.14 27.02
N GLN A 75 -10.78 -0.59 25.98
CA GLN A 75 -10.33 -0.33 24.62
C GLN A 75 -10.66 1.10 24.20
N ALA A 76 -9.62 1.88 23.88
CA ALA A 76 -9.80 3.14 23.20
C ALA A 76 -9.71 2.94 21.69
N ARG A 77 -10.52 3.68 20.93
CA ARG A 77 -10.51 3.65 19.47
C ARG A 77 -10.33 5.06 18.92
N LEU A 78 -9.35 5.19 18.05
CA LEU A 78 -9.06 6.43 17.35
C LEU A 78 -9.42 6.21 15.88
N TYR A 79 -10.06 7.19 15.26
CA TYR A 79 -10.46 7.13 13.86
C TYR A 79 -9.90 8.32 13.11
N PHE A 80 -9.24 8.05 11.99
CA PHE A 80 -8.67 9.06 11.12
C PHE A 80 -9.17 8.88 9.69
N ASP A 81 -9.34 9.99 9.00
CA ASP A 81 -9.36 10.02 7.56
C ASP A 81 -7.91 10.09 7.07
N TYR A 82 -7.58 9.20 6.15
CA TYR A 82 -6.24 9.07 5.59
C TYR A 82 -6.21 9.58 4.16
N ALA A 83 -5.19 10.31 3.80
CA ALA A 83 -4.86 10.66 2.42
C ALA A 83 -3.35 10.60 2.21
N SER A 84 -2.93 10.27 1.00
CA SER A 84 -1.52 10.26 0.62
C SER A 84 -1.38 10.48 -0.87
N ASP A 85 -0.41 11.30 -1.25
CA ASP A 85 0.03 11.49 -2.62
C ASP A 85 1.49 11.11 -2.73
N GLY A 86 1.88 10.63 -3.91
CA GLY A 86 3.26 10.22 -4.12
C GLY A 86 3.53 9.64 -5.49
N SER A 87 4.51 8.76 -5.53
CA SER A 87 4.90 8.03 -6.72
C SER A 87 5.14 6.56 -6.42
N TRP A 88 5.03 5.74 -7.44
CA TRP A 88 5.28 4.31 -7.34
C TRP A 88 6.12 3.82 -8.52
N ARG A 89 6.83 2.74 -8.28
CA ARG A 89 7.50 1.96 -9.34
C ARG A 89 7.65 0.51 -8.93
N GLN A 90 7.62 -0.35 -9.91
CA GLN A 90 7.94 -1.76 -9.72
C GLN A 90 9.42 -1.98 -10.02
N ALA A 91 10.14 -2.62 -9.12
CA ALA A 91 11.54 -2.99 -9.27
C ALA A 91 11.66 -4.50 -9.51
N GLY A 92 11.73 -4.90 -10.79
CA GLY A 92 11.58 -6.30 -11.21
C GLY A 92 10.17 -6.80 -10.98
N ASP A 93 10.02 -8.13 -10.89
CA ASP A 93 8.70 -8.77 -10.81
C ASP A 93 8.13 -8.80 -9.38
N LYS A 94 8.96 -8.52 -8.37
CA LYS A 94 8.68 -8.89 -6.98
C LYS A 94 8.71 -7.74 -5.98
N ILE A 95 9.09 -6.54 -6.36
CA ILE A 95 9.23 -5.41 -5.44
C ILE A 95 8.41 -4.23 -5.94
N LEU A 96 7.52 -3.74 -5.08
CA LEU A 96 6.85 -2.46 -5.22
C LEU A 96 7.55 -1.43 -4.33
N LEU A 97 7.91 -0.29 -4.90
CA LEU A 97 8.45 0.87 -4.19
C LEU A 97 7.45 2.00 -4.31
N GLU A 98 6.98 2.49 -3.16
CA GLU A 98 6.03 3.59 -3.05
C GLU A 98 6.67 4.72 -2.25
N THR A 99 6.75 5.89 -2.82
CA THR A 99 7.22 7.09 -2.13
C THR A 99 6.01 7.95 -1.82
N ILE A 100 5.64 8.04 -0.55
CA ILE A 100 4.38 8.59 -0.09
C ILE A 100 4.58 9.69 0.95
N LYS A 101 3.64 10.65 0.99
CA LYS A 101 3.50 11.62 2.07
C LYS A 101 2.13 11.44 2.71
N PRO A 102 2.03 10.65 3.78
CA PRO A 102 0.75 10.41 4.45
C PRO A 102 0.24 11.67 5.15
N ARG A 103 -1.06 11.82 5.18
CA ARG A 103 -1.77 12.86 5.93
C ARG A 103 -2.95 12.23 6.67
N LEU A 104 -3.01 12.47 7.97
CA LEU A 104 -4.11 12.06 8.83
C LEU A 104 -4.94 13.26 9.25
N VAL A 105 -6.25 13.11 9.15
CA VAL A 105 -7.22 14.07 9.70
C VAL A 105 -8.06 13.33 10.73
N LEU A 106 -8.13 13.88 11.95
CA LEU A 106 -8.90 13.26 13.02
C LEU A 106 -10.39 13.23 12.68
N SER A 107 -10.97 12.05 12.69
CA SER A 107 -12.40 11.86 12.46
C SER A 107 -13.23 12.29 13.69
N ASN A 108 -14.41 12.83 13.43
CA ASN A 108 -15.39 13.16 14.47
C ASN A 108 -15.91 11.95 15.25
N LYS A 109 -15.68 10.72 14.76
CA LYS A 109 -15.99 9.46 15.46
C LYS A 109 -15.08 9.17 16.64
N THR A 110 -13.93 9.84 16.75
CA THR A 110 -12.99 9.66 17.86
C THR A 110 -13.60 10.25 19.13
N GLU A 111 -13.64 9.44 20.18
CA GLU A 111 -14.20 9.82 21.49
C GLU A 111 -13.45 11.01 22.09
N ALA A 112 -14.19 11.91 22.79
CA ALA A 112 -13.64 13.16 23.30
C ALA A 112 -12.46 12.94 24.27
N GLN A 113 -12.52 11.91 25.11
CA GLN A 113 -11.49 11.60 26.11
C GLN A 113 -10.12 11.20 25.51
N VAL A 114 -10.09 10.64 24.29
CA VAL A 114 -8.86 10.20 23.61
C VAL A 114 -8.44 11.13 22.48
N ARG A 115 -9.23 12.19 22.21
CA ARG A 115 -8.98 13.15 21.14
C ARG A 115 -7.62 13.83 21.23
N PRO A 116 -7.13 14.30 22.41
CA PRO A 116 -5.81 14.91 22.49
C PRO A 116 -4.66 13.98 22.07
N ALA A 117 -4.77 12.69 22.44
CA ALA A 117 -3.78 11.69 22.01
C ALA A 117 -3.83 11.46 20.50
N ALA A 118 -5.05 11.40 19.92
CA ALA A 118 -5.23 11.25 18.48
C ALA A 118 -4.70 12.46 17.68
N GLU A 119 -4.90 13.68 18.18
CA GLU A 119 -4.36 14.90 17.57
C GLU A 119 -2.83 14.91 17.55
N ASN A 120 -2.18 14.42 18.62
CA ASN A 120 -0.73 14.28 18.63
C ASN A 120 -0.26 13.26 17.58
N ILE A 121 -0.91 12.09 17.49
CA ILE A 121 -0.58 11.08 16.46
C ILE A 121 -0.74 11.67 15.06
N ALA A 122 -1.84 12.37 14.78
CA ALA A 122 -2.06 12.99 13.49
C ALA A 122 -0.98 14.03 13.16
N ARG A 123 -0.57 14.84 14.13
CA ARG A 123 0.52 15.82 13.98
C ARG A 123 1.83 15.12 13.68
N ASP A 124 2.20 14.13 14.47
CA ASP A 124 3.47 13.39 14.31
C ASP A 124 3.58 12.73 12.92
N VAL A 125 2.47 12.22 12.38
CA VAL A 125 2.44 11.65 11.02
C VAL A 125 2.53 12.75 9.96
N ASN A 126 1.77 13.84 10.11
CA ASN A 126 1.69 14.93 9.14
C ASN A 126 3.00 15.71 9.01
N ASP A 127 3.77 15.79 10.10
CA ASP A 127 5.06 16.50 10.16
C ASP A 127 6.21 15.66 9.59
N LYS A 128 5.99 14.35 9.36
CA LYS A 128 7.01 13.50 8.74
C LYS A 128 7.28 13.90 7.29
N PRO A 129 8.54 13.81 6.85
CA PRO A 129 8.87 13.97 5.45
C PRO A 129 8.25 12.84 4.62
N GLN A 130 8.31 12.99 3.31
CA GLN A 130 7.96 11.91 2.38
C GLN A 130 8.79 10.66 2.68
N GLN A 131 8.16 9.50 2.66
CA GLN A 131 8.77 8.21 2.99
C GLN A 131 8.72 7.27 1.80
N THR A 132 9.74 6.45 1.67
CA THR A 132 9.74 5.36 0.69
C THR A 132 9.47 4.05 1.42
N VAL A 133 8.38 3.40 1.04
CA VAL A 133 7.97 2.07 1.51
C VAL A 133 8.34 1.06 0.44
N ALA A 134 8.96 -0.03 0.84
CA ALA A 134 9.31 -1.13 -0.03
C ALA A 134 8.52 -2.37 0.36
N SER A 135 7.76 -2.92 -0.57
CA SER A 135 6.96 -4.12 -0.35
C SER A 135 7.37 -5.26 -1.29
N ASN A 136 7.38 -6.48 -0.78
CA ASN A 136 7.46 -7.66 -1.61
C ASN A 136 6.08 -7.92 -2.23
N ILE A 137 6.04 -8.17 -3.53
CA ILE A 137 4.82 -8.61 -4.22
C ILE A 137 4.72 -10.12 -4.02
N ILE A 138 3.86 -10.54 -3.10
CA ILE A 138 3.64 -11.96 -2.79
C ILE A 138 2.72 -12.59 -3.82
N TYR A 139 1.71 -11.83 -4.25
CA TYR A 139 0.77 -12.25 -5.29
C TYR A 139 0.29 -11.03 -6.08
N LEU A 140 0.24 -11.17 -7.39
CA LEU A 140 -0.35 -10.18 -8.30
C LEU A 140 -1.18 -10.92 -9.36
N GLY A 141 -2.46 -10.66 -9.40
CA GLY A 141 -3.41 -11.18 -10.38
C GLY A 141 -4.39 -10.11 -10.82
N ALA A 142 -5.26 -10.44 -11.76
CA ALA A 142 -6.18 -9.48 -12.37
C ALA A 142 -7.05 -8.71 -11.35
N HIS A 143 -7.41 -9.37 -10.24
CA HIS A 143 -8.35 -8.81 -9.24
C HIS A 143 -7.82 -8.82 -7.82
N GLN A 144 -6.61 -9.30 -7.60
CA GLN A 144 -6.03 -9.42 -6.27
C GLN A 144 -4.54 -9.07 -6.29
N LEU A 145 -4.11 -8.34 -5.27
CA LEU A 145 -2.71 -8.02 -4.98
C LEU A 145 -2.46 -8.30 -3.50
N ILE A 146 -1.37 -9.00 -3.18
CA ILE A 146 -0.91 -9.21 -1.82
C ILE A 146 0.51 -8.70 -1.72
N LEU A 147 0.72 -7.78 -0.80
CA LEU A 147 1.99 -7.17 -0.50
C LEU A 147 2.44 -7.56 0.91
N GLU A 148 3.73 -7.68 1.13
CA GLU A 148 4.38 -7.76 2.43
C GLU A 148 5.33 -6.58 2.57
N ASP A 149 5.12 -5.74 3.57
CA ASP A 149 6.06 -4.67 3.90
C ASP A 149 7.41 -5.28 4.31
N ARG A 150 8.50 -4.76 3.75
CA ARG A 150 9.84 -5.34 3.98
C ARG A 150 10.44 -5.01 5.34
N GLU A 151 9.94 -3.98 6.00
CA GLU A 151 10.42 -3.52 7.30
C GLU A 151 9.59 -4.11 8.44
N SER A 152 8.27 -3.98 8.36
CA SER A 152 7.35 -4.43 9.42
C SER A 152 6.89 -5.88 9.26
N HIS A 153 7.02 -6.47 8.06
CA HIS A 153 6.46 -7.76 7.67
C HIS A 153 4.93 -7.84 7.75
N ASP A 154 4.26 -6.69 7.76
CA ASP A 154 2.80 -6.63 7.69
C ASP A 154 2.31 -6.95 6.28
N PHE A 155 1.15 -7.59 6.22
CA PHE A 155 0.54 -7.93 4.94
C PHE A 155 -0.58 -6.97 4.57
N THR A 156 -0.52 -6.47 3.35
CA THR A 156 -1.57 -5.69 2.72
C THR A 156 -2.27 -6.54 1.67
N ARG A 157 -3.60 -6.64 1.78
CA ARG A 157 -4.44 -7.33 0.81
C ARG A 157 -5.28 -6.33 0.05
N CYS A 158 -5.15 -6.35 -1.27
CA CYS A 158 -5.86 -5.45 -2.16
C CYS A 158 -6.76 -6.23 -3.13
N ARG A 159 -7.87 -5.60 -3.53
CA ARG A 159 -8.82 -6.09 -4.54
C ARG A 159 -9.20 -4.95 -5.49
N ARG A 160 -9.40 -5.30 -6.75
CA ARG A 160 -10.02 -4.44 -7.77
C ARG A 160 -11.52 -4.63 -7.81
#